data_3f72b7f249009ec7cf0a89bd673121ea
#
_entry.id   3f72b7f249009ec7cf0a89bd673121ea
#
_cell.length_a   1.000
_cell.length_b   1.000
_cell.length_c   1.000
_cell.angle_alpha   90.00
_cell.angle_beta   90.00
_cell.angle_gamma   90.00
#
_symmetry.space_group_name_H-M   'P 1'
#
loop_
_entity.id
_entity.type
_entity.pdbx_description
1 polymer ?
#
loop_
_entity_poly.entity_id
_entity_poly.type
_entity_poly.pdbx_seq_one_letter_code
_entity_poly.pdbx_strand_id
1 'polypeptide(L)'
;MSMKKNRISKCVFATIVIVIASYSVARYYLYNDYSNDAAVEYLVEHAESRSKSSCALSVRRAISAGGCPTFGQPPSACDYDLFLPDLGFNEVPQDGYVPQKGDVVVFSAIKGHKHGHICMYDGKQWVSDFQQRSMYSASAYRSQGTHAYWRRPDGKAWRKISLKSWRRAILLAFGI
;
A
#
# COMPACT_ATOMS: atom_id res chain seq x y z
N MET A 1 -44.36 16.92 -26.71
CA MET A 1 -43.77 15.54 -26.70
C MET A 1 -42.26 15.48 -26.81
N SER A 2 -41.56 16.59 -27.16
CA SER A 2 -40.08 16.66 -27.37
C SER A 2 -39.26 16.66 -26.08
N MET A 3 -39.70 17.28 -24.98
CA MET A 3 -38.88 17.40 -23.77
C MET A 3 -38.66 16.10 -22.96
N LYS A 4 -39.59 15.14 -23.02
CA LYS A 4 -39.43 13.83 -22.35
C LYS A 4 -38.36 12.95 -22.99
N LYS A 5 -38.24 13.00 -24.31
CA LYS A 5 -37.25 12.20 -25.07
C LYS A 5 -35.78 12.63 -24.75
N ASN A 6 -35.57 13.93 -24.54
CA ASN A 6 -34.23 14.47 -24.22
C ASN A 6 -33.77 14.16 -22.78
N ARG A 7 -34.69 14.05 -21.83
CA ARG A 7 -34.39 13.67 -20.43
C ARG A 7 -33.99 12.20 -20.31
N ILE A 8 -34.73 11.30 -21.01
CA ILE A 8 -34.45 9.86 -21.00
C ILE A 8 -33.08 9.59 -21.64
N SER A 9 -32.74 10.27 -22.74
CA SER A 9 -31.43 10.15 -23.38
C SER A 9 -30.27 10.60 -22.48
N LYS A 10 -30.43 11.70 -21.73
CA LYS A 10 -29.43 12.18 -20.79
C LYS A 10 -29.23 11.23 -19.60
N CYS A 11 -30.31 10.65 -19.06
CA CYS A 11 -30.23 9.65 -18.00
C CYS A 11 -29.53 8.38 -18.48
N VAL A 12 -29.87 7.87 -19.63
CA VAL A 12 -29.23 6.67 -20.22
C VAL A 12 -27.76 6.91 -20.48
N PHE A 13 -27.39 8.07 -21.03
CA PHE A 13 -26.00 8.45 -21.25
C PHE A 13 -25.21 8.53 -19.94
N ALA A 14 -25.77 9.18 -18.91
CA ALA A 14 -25.14 9.26 -17.59
C ALA A 14 -24.93 7.87 -16.96
N THR A 15 -25.92 6.98 -17.08
CA THR A 15 -25.80 5.60 -16.57
C THR A 15 -24.70 4.83 -17.29
N ILE A 16 -24.58 4.95 -18.62
CA ILE A 16 -23.53 4.31 -19.40
C ILE A 16 -22.15 4.82 -18.98
N VAL A 17 -21.98 6.13 -18.81
CA VAL A 17 -20.72 6.72 -18.35
C VAL A 17 -20.34 6.22 -16.96
N ILE A 18 -21.29 6.12 -16.03
CA ILE A 18 -21.05 5.59 -14.68
C ILE A 18 -20.61 4.11 -14.75
N VAL A 19 -21.28 3.30 -15.56
CA VAL A 19 -20.94 1.88 -15.73
C VAL A 19 -19.55 1.71 -16.34
N ILE A 20 -19.20 2.48 -17.37
CA ILE A 20 -17.86 2.44 -18.00
C ILE A 20 -16.80 2.90 -17.00
N ALA A 21 -17.03 3.99 -16.27
CA ALA A 21 -16.10 4.47 -15.24
C ALA A 21 -15.92 3.44 -14.13
N SER A 22 -17.01 2.85 -13.63
CA SER A 22 -16.96 1.79 -12.60
C SER A 22 -16.22 0.56 -13.10
N TYR A 23 -16.44 0.14 -14.33
CA TYR A 23 -15.71 -0.99 -14.95
C TYR A 23 -14.23 -0.68 -15.13
N SER A 24 -13.88 0.51 -15.59
CA SER A 24 -12.48 0.93 -15.76
C SER A 24 -11.76 1.01 -14.42
N VAL A 25 -12.41 1.55 -13.40
CA VAL A 25 -11.92 1.58 -12.03
C VAL A 25 -11.76 0.16 -11.48
N ALA A 26 -12.77 -0.69 -11.60
CA ALA A 26 -12.70 -2.08 -11.16
C ALA A 26 -11.58 -2.84 -11.89
N ARG A 27 -11.43 -2.65 -13.19
CA ARG A 27 -10.35 -3.26 -13.97
C ARG A 27 -8.97 -2.78 -13.52
N TYR A 28 -8.79 -1.48 -13.29
CA TYR A 28 -7.55 -0.91 -12.77
C TYR A 28 -7.16 -1.53 -11.42
N TYR A 29 -8.13 -1.69 -10.50
CA TYR A 29 -7.90 -2.24 -9.17
C TYR A 29 -7.76 -3.77 -9.13
N LEU A 30 -8.39 -4.49 -10.08
CA LEU A 30 -8.43 -5.95 -10.08
C LEU A 30 -7.34 -6.59 -10.95
N TYR A 31 -6.75 -5.84 -11.89
CA TYR A 31 -5.90 -6.38 -12.94
C TYR A 31 -4.50 -5.76 -13.04
N ASN A 32 -4.09 -4.94 -12.08
CA ASN A 32 -2.73 -4.44 -12.09
C ASN A 32 -1.75 -5.54 -11.69
N ASP A 33 -0.82 -5.84 -12.57
CA ASP A 33 0.33 -6.67 -12.24
C ASP A 33 1.23 -5.91 -11.27
N TYR A 34 1.50 -6.52 -10.13
CA TYR A 34 2.45 -5.97 -9.17
C TYR A 34 3.86 -6.45 -9.51
N SER A 35 4.82 -5.55 -9.43
CA SER A 35 6.24 -5.81 -9.59
C SER A 35 7.02 -5.34 -8.36
N ASN A 36 7.66 -6.29 -7.69
CA ASN A 36 8.59 -5.98 -6.60
C ASN A 36 9.80 -5.19 -7.11
N ASP A 37 10.25 -5.46 -8.34
CA ASP A 37 11.36 -4.72 -8.94
C ASP A 37 11.01 -3.24 -9.11
N ALA A 38 9.86 -2.92 -9.69
CA ALA A 38 9.42 -1.53 -9.87
C ALA A 38 9.18 -0.82 -8.53
N ALA A 39 8.62 -1.53 -7.54
CA ALA A 39 8.43 -0.97 -6.19
C ALA A 39 9.76 -0.61 -5.53
N VAL A 40 10.71 -1.54 -5.56
CA VAL A 40 12.04 -1.36 -4.97
C VAL A 40 12.84 -0.29 -5.69
N GLU A 41 12.85 -0.29 -7.02
CA GLU A 41 13.53 0.73 -7.83
C GLU A 41 13.05 2.13 -7.45
N TYR A 42 11.73 2.34 -7.43
CA TYR A 42 11.15 3.60 -6.98
C TYR A 42 11.62 3.99 -5.58
N LEU A 43 11.60 3.04 -4.62
CA LEU A 43 11.96 3.33 -3.23
C LEU A 43 13.43 3.73 -3.10
N VAL A 44 14.32 3.01 -3.77
CA VAL A 44 15.77 3.26 -3.73
C VAL A 44 16.12 4.60 -4.38
N GLU A 45 15.50 4.93 -5.51
CA GLU A 45 15.71 6.20 -6.22
C GLU A 45 15.25 7.42 -5.41
N HIS A 46 14.23 7.24 -4.55
CA HIS A 46 13.65 8.33 -3.74
C HIS A 46 14.08 8.28 -2.27
N ALA A 47 15.01 7.38 -1.92
CA ALA A 47 15.55 7.29 -0.57
C ALA A 47 16.50 8.46 -0.28
N GLU A 48 16.26 9.12 0.85
CA GLU A 48 17.07 10.24 1.31
C GLU A 48 18.36 9.75 1.99
N SER A 49 19.31 10.66 2.20
CA SER A 49 20.56 10.36 2.93
C SER A 49 20.32 10.10 4.43
N ARG A 50 19.20 10.55 4.98
CA ARG A 50 18.77 10.39 6.37
C ARG A 50 17.25 10.41 6.48
N SER A 51 16.72 9.87 7.58
CA SER A 51 15.28 9.85 7.84
C SER A 51 14.65 11.25 7.82
N LYS A 52 13.49 11.33 7.17
CA LYS A 52 12.59 12.48 7.13
C LYS A 52 11.30 12.22 7.90
N SER A 53 11.24 11.14 8.68
CA SER A 53 10.02 10.68 9.39
C SER A 53 8.84 10.40 8.46
N SER A 54 9.12 9.95 7.25
CA SER A 54 8.13 9.68 6.21
C SER A 54 8.15 8.23 5.70
N CYS A 55 8.63 7.29 6.53
CA CYS A 55 8.77 5.88 6.17
C CYS A 55 7.49 5.27 5.57
N ALA A 56 6.33 5.51 6.20
CA ALA A 56 5.04 5.03 5.71
C ALA A 56 4.67 5.59 4.33
N LEU A 57 4.92 6.87 4.10
CA LEU A 57 4.68 7.53 2.82
C LEU A 57 5.59 6.97 1.73
N SER A 58 6.87 6.78 2.02
CA SER A 58 7.87 6.29 1.06
C SER A 58 7.58 4.85 0.64
N VAL A 59 7.36 3.94 1.58
CA VAL A 59 7.01 2.55 1.28
C VAL A 59 5.67 2.45 0.56
N ARG A 60 4.68 3.25 0.94
CA ARG A 60 3.40 3.31 0.23
C ARG A 60 3.55 3.74 -1.23
N ARG A 61 4.34 4.78 -1.50
CA ARG A 61 4.61 5.25 -2.86
C ARG A 61 5.31 4.17 -3.68
N ALA A 62 6.25 3.45 -3.07
CA ALA A 62 6.91 2.32 -3.69
C ALA A 62 5.92 1.22 -4.07
N ILE A 63 5.06 0.79 -3.15
CA ILE A 63 4.01 -0.19 -3.42
C ILE A 63 3.09 0.29 -4.56
N SER A 64 2.77 1.58 -4.58
CA SER A 64 1.96 2.17 -5.66
C SER A 64 2.69 2.16 -7.01
N ALA A 65 3.98 2.49 -7.03
CA ALA A 65 4.83 2.43 -8.22
C ALA A 65 4.99 0.99 -8.75
N GLY A 66 5.01 0.00 -7.84
CA GLY A 66 4.94 -1.42 -8.20
C GLY A 66 3.62 -1.87 -8.83
N GLY A 67 2.64 -0.98 -9.00
CA GLY A 67 1.36 -1.29 -9.65
C GLY A 67 0.21 -1.59 -8.70
N CYS A 68 0.41 -1.46 -7.37
CA CYS A 68 -0.64 -1.68 -6.39
C CYS A 68 -1.24 -0.37 -5.86
N PRO A 69 -2.47 -0.02 -6.22
CA PRO A 69 -3.12 1.19 -5.70
C PRO A 69 -3.27 1.15 -4.17
N THR A 70 -2.86 2.22 -3.50
CA THR A 70 -2.76 2.30 -2.04
C THR A 70 -3.79 3.25 -1.41
N PHE A 71 -5.05 3.22 -1.86
CA PHE A 71 -6.11 4.05 -1.28
C PHE A 71 -6.54 3.57 0.10
N GLY A 72 -6.93 4.51 0.96
CA GLY A 72 -7.38 4.21 2.31
C GLY A 72 -6.25 3.84 3.26
N GLN A 73 -5.01 4.25 2.94
CA GLN A 73 -3.82 3.99 3.74
C GLN A 73 -3.96 4.60 5.15
N PRO A 74 -3.45 3.90 6.17
CA PRO A 74 -3.39 4.44 7.52
C PRO A 74 -2.33 5.56 7.63
N PRO A 75 -2.49 6.49 8.59
CA PRO A 75 -1.53 7.57 8.80
C PRO A 75 -0.23 7.11 9.47
N SER A 76 -0.27 6.01 10.22
CA SER A 76 0.88 5.49 10.99
C SER A 76 1.42 4.21 10.41
N ALA A 77 2.73 4.05 10.45
CA ALA A 77 3.42 2.85 9.95
C ALA A 77 2.97 1.57 10.67
N CYS A 78 2.77 1.64 11.98
CA CYS A 78 2.32 0.50 12.81
C CYS A 78 0.94 -0.05 12.43
N ASP A 79 0.13 0.70 11.68
CA ASP A 79 -1.20 0.25 11.26
C ASP A 79 -1.17 -0.44 9.88
N TYR A 80 0.02 -0.55 9.27
CA TYR A 80 0.17 -1.16 7.94
C TYR A 80 0.02 -2.68 7.97
N ASP A 81 0.18 -3.31 9.11
CA ASP A 81 -0.11 -4.73 9.31
C ASP A 81 -1.59 -5.07 9.02
N LEU A 82 -2.52 -4.15 9.28
CA LEU A 82 -3.93 -4.27 8.91
C LEU A 82 -4.24 -3.84 7.47
N PHE A 83 -3.32 -3.13 6.81
CA PHE A 83 -3.51 -2.58 5.47
C PHE A 83 -2.85 -3.43 4.38
N LEU A 84 -1.68 -3.98 4.64
CA LEU A 84 -0.91 -4.78 3.67
C LEU A 84 -1.68 -6.02 3.17
N PRO A 85 -2.45 -6.75 4.00
CA PRO A 85 -3.31 -7.84 3.51
C PRO A 85 -4.31 -7.40 2.44
N ASP A 86 -4.89 -6.21 2.58
CA ASP A 86 -5.82 -5.65 1.58
C ASP A 86 -5.11 -5.37 0.25
N LEU A 87 -3.79 -5.18 0.27
CA LEU A 87 -2.96 -4.98 -0.91
C LEU A 87 -2.40 -6.30 -1.48
N GLY A 88 -2.77 -7.45 -0.91
CA GLY A 88 -2.33 -8.77 -1.36
C GLY A 88 -0.99 -9.23 -0.79
N PHE A 89 -0.49 -8.55 0.24
CA PHE A 89 0.65 -9.06 1.01
C PHE A 89 0.18 -10.14 1.98
N ASN A 90 1.01 -11.16 2.16
CA ASN A 90 0.81 -12.24 3.12
C ASN A 90 1.87 -12.13 4.21
N GLU A 91 1.46 -12.37 5.46
CA GLU A 91 2.40 -12.43 6.56
C GLU A 91 3.35 -13.62 6.39
N VAL A 92 4.63 -13.41 6.66
CA VAL A 92 5.67 -14.44 6.59
C VAL A 92 6.08 -14.80 8.02
N PRO A 93 6.09 -16.11 8.37
CA PRO A 93 6.55 -16.55 9.68
C PRO A 93 7.96 -16.02 9.99
N GLN A 94 8.21 -15.66 11.25
CA GLN A 94 9.51 -15.15 11.68
C GLN A 94 10.56 -16.27 11.80
N ASP A 95 10.12 -17.48 12.14
CA ASP A 95 11.02 -18.63 12.25
C ASP A 95 11.56 -19.01 10.86
N GLY A 96 12.90 -19.06 10.75
CA GLY A 96 13.57 -19.33 9.49
C GLY A 96 13.43 -18.23 8.43
N TYR A 97 13.00 -17.02 8.79
CA TYR A 97 12.81 -15.94 7.83
C TYR A 97 14.08 -15.54 7.11
N VAL A 98 14.00 -15.56 5.79
CA VAL A 98 15.04 -15.05 4.88
C VAL A 98 14.44 -13.92 4.05
N PRO A 99 15.00 -12.69 4.12
CA PRO A 99 14.51 -11.55 3.36
C PRO A 99 14.54 -11.81 1.84
N GLN A 100 13.47 -11.44 1.16
CA GLN A 100 13.40 -11.42 -0.30
C GLN A 100 13.09 -10.00 -0.78
N LYS A 101 13.57 -9.64 -1.96
CA LYS A 101 13.33 -8.33 -2.58
C LYS A 101 11.83 -8.03 -2.63
N GLY A 102 11.44 -6.86 -2.14
CA GLY A 102 10.05 -6.45 -2.03
C GLY A 102 9.37 -6.83 -0.71
N ASP A 103 10.02 -7.61 0.17
CA ASP A 103 9.48 -7.85 1.51
C ASP A 103 9.35 -6.55 2.29
N VAL A 104 8.28 -6.43 3.04
CA VAL A 104 8.01 -5.30 3.91
C VAL A 104 8.05 -5.76 5.37
N VAL A 105 8.69 -5.00 6.24
CA VAL A 105 8.60 -5.19 7.69
C VAL A 105 7.86 -4.01 8.32
N VAL A 106 6.93 -4.33 9.21
CA VAL A 106 6.16 -3.37 10.00
C VAL A 106 6.51 -3.53 11.46
N PHE A 107 6.90 -2.45 12.12
CA PHE A 107 7.18 -2.39 13.55
C PHE A 107 6.03 -1.73 14.30
N SER A 108 5.63 -2.33 15.39
CA SER A 108 4.66 -1.75 16.32
C SER A 108 5.14 -0.43 16.91
N ALA A 109 4.20 0.37 17.39
CA ALA A 109 4.49 1.57 18.17
C ALA A 109 5.22 1.20 19.47
N ILE A 110 6.24 1.99 19.83
CA ILE A 110 6.98 1.87 21.09
C ILE A 110 7.14 3.23 21.74
N LYS A 111 7.61 3.26 23.00
CA LYS A 111 7.88 4.53 23.69
C LYS A 111 8.86 5.40 22.89
N GLY A 112 8.48 6.63 22.60
CA GLY A 112 9.25 7.56 21.78
C GLY A 112 9.02 7.43 20.25
N HIS A 113 8.37 6.36 19.79
CA HIS A 113 8.07 6.11 18.37
C HIS A 113 6.62 5.67 18.17
N LYS A 114 5.69 6.58 18.47
CA LYS A 114 4.23 6.30 18.53
C LYS A 114 3.61 5.86 17.19
N HIS A 115 4.27 6.12 16.07
CA HIS A 115 3.80 5.73 14.74
C HIS A 115 4.40 4.43 14.23
N GLY A 116 5.25 3.76 15.05
CA GLY A 116 5.99 2.59 14.60
C GLY A 116 6.98 2.91 13.50
N HIS A 117 7.33 1.89 12.72
CA HIS A 117 8.22 2.02 11.58
C HIS A 117 7.84 1.01 10.50
N ILE A 118 8.19 1.33 9.25
CA ILE A 118 8.01 0.43 8.10
C ILE A 118 9.17 0.61 7.14
N CYS A 119 9.67 -0.50 6.59
CA CYS A 119 10.67 -0.49 5.52
C CYS A 119 10.50 -1.69 4.59
N MET A 120 11.10 -1.61 3.41
CA MET A 120 11.07 -2.65 2.38
C MET A 120 12.50 -3.12 2.08
N TYR A 121 12.67 -4.41 1.80
CA TYR A 121 13.96 -4.99 1.46
C TYR A 121 14.25 -4.84 -0.04
N ASP A 122 15.39 -4.26 -0.39
CA ASP A 122 15.76 -4.01 -1.79
C ASP A 122 16.49 -5.18 -2.47
N GLY A 123 16.73 -6.25 -1.72
CA GLY A 123 17.53 -7.41 -2.15
C GLY A 123 18.94 -7.40 -1.53
N LYS A 124 19.34 -6.29 -0.91
CA LYS A 124 20.67 -6.13 -0.25
C LYS A 124 20.54 -5.58 1.16
N GLN A 125 19.64 -4.59 1.34
CA GLN A 125 19.43 -3.87 2.59
C GLN A 125 17.99 -3.43 2.75
N TRP A 126 17.62 -2.96 3.94
CA TRP A 126 16.32 -2.38 4.22
C TRP A 126 16.29 -0.90 3.87
N VAL A 127 15.22 -0.45 3.23
CA VAL A 127 15.02 0.92 2.78
C VAL A 127 13.64 1.42 3.21
N SER A 128 13.58 2.65 3.68
CA SER A 128 12.33 3.36 3.97
C SER A 128 12.33 4.71 3.25
N ASP A 129 12.18 5.80 3.96
CA ASP A 129 12.49 7.15 3.47
C ASP A 129 14.01 7.42 3.36
N PHE A 130 14.83 6.47 3.82
CA PHE A 130 16.28 6.48 3.70
C PHE A 130 16.82 5.05 3.66
N GLN A 131 18.08 4.89 3.22
CA GLN A 131 18.80 3.61 3.25
C GLN A 131 19.23 3.28 4.68
N GLN A 132 18.90 2.08 5.16
CA GLN A 132 19.11 1.68 6.55
C GLN A 132 20.25 0.67 6.65
N ARG A 133 21.07 0.77 7.72
CA ARG A 133 22.11 -0.21 8.02
C ARG A 133 21.56 -1.57 8.47
N SER A 134 20.32 -1.60 8.93
CA SER A 134 19.57 -2.80 9.34
C SER A 134 18.08 -2.52 9.26
N MET A 135 17.23 -3.54 9.44
CA MET A 135 15.77 -3.35 9.48
C MET A 135 15.32 -2.40 10.61
N TYR A 136 16.11 -2.28 11.67
CA TYR A 136 15.81 -1.42 12.80
C TYR A 136 16.28 0.00 12.54
N SER A 137 15.35 0.93 12.35
CA SER A 137 15.65 2.36 12.17
C SER A 137 16.16 3.04 13.44
N ALA A 138 15.84 2.48 14.62
CA ALA A 138 16.33 2.90 15.92
C ALA A 138 16.65 1.67 16.78
N SER A 139 17.65 1.81 17.66
CA SER A 139 18.06 0.73 18.57
C SER A 139 16.95 0.26 19.50
N ALA A 140 16.03 1.16 19.86
CA ALA A 140 14.88 0.85 20.70
C ALA A 140 13.96 -0.24 20.12
N TYR A 141 13.86 -0.35 18.79
CA TYR A 141 13.07 -1.41 18.16
C TYR A 141 13.64 -2.81 18.38
N ARG A 142 14.95 -2.95 18.63
CA ARG A 142 15.57 -4.25 18.91
C ARG A 142 15.13 -4.83 20.26
N SER A 143 14.90 -3.98 21.23
CA SER A 143 14.62 -4.39 22.62
C SER A 143 13.16 -4.27 23.02
N GLN A 144 12.39 -3.40 22.39
CA GLN A 144 11.02 -3.08 22.79
C GLN A 144 9.98 -3.34 21.68
N GLY A 145 10.41 -3.43 20.42
CA GLY A 145 9.51 -3.53 19.27
C GLY A 145 9.15 -4.96 18.94
N THR A 146 7.87 -5.19 18.66
CA THR A 146 7.41 -6.34 17.90
C THR A 146 7.31 -5.95 16.43
N HIS A 147 7.45 -6.91 15.54
CA HIS A 147 7.37 -6.67 14.11
C HIS A 147 6.77 -7.87 13.39
N ALA A 148 6.25 -7.62 12.19
CA ALA A 148 5.77 -8.65 11.26
C ALA A 148 6.39 -8.44 9.88
N TYR A 149 6.68 -9.53 9.20
CA TYR A 149 7.17 -9.55 7.83
C TYR A 149 6.04 -9.83 6.86
N TRP A 150 6.01 -9.10 5.75
CA TRP A 150 4.99 -9.16 4.74
C TRP A 150 5.59 -9.36 3.37
N ARG A 151 5.07 -10.31 2.60
CA ARG A 151 5.53 -10.62 1.24
C ARG A 151 4.38 -10.62 0.27
N ARG A 152 4.59 -10.02 -0.88
CA ARG A 152 3.68 -10.09 -2.00
C ARG A 152 4.40 -10.68 -3.22
N PRO A 153 3.89 -11.75 -3.86
CA PRO A 153 4.44 -12.25 -5.11
C PRO A 153 4.21 -11.24 -6.25
N ASP A 154 5.11 -11.28 -7.24
CA ASP A 154 4.90 -10.56 -8.50
C ASP A 154 3.67 -11.07 -9.24
N GLY A 155 3.14 -10.23 -10.13
CA GLY A 155 2.03 -10.58 -11.00
C GLY A 155 0.65 -10.25 -10.43
N LYS A 156 -0.37 -10.93 -10.98
CA LYS A 156 -1.79 -10.69 -10.66
C LYS A 156 -2.13 -11.30 -9.30
N ALA A 157 -2.11 -10.48 -8.27
CA ALA A 157 -2.69 -10.86 -7.01
C ALA A 157 -4.13 -10.32 -6.93
N TRP A 158 -5.09 -11.20 -6.66
CA TRP A 158 -6.45 -10.80 -6.38
C TRP A 158 -6.46 -10.01 -5.08
N ARG A 159 -6.76 -8.73 -5.17
CA ARG A 159 -7.01 -7.91 -3.99
C ARG A 159 -8.29 -8.45 -3.31
N LYS A 160 -8.17 -8.95 -2.09
CA LYS A 160 -9.35 -9.17 -1.25
C LYS A 160 -9.87 -7.79 -0.82
N ILE A 161 -10.83 -7.27 -1.58
CA ILE A 161 -11.49 -6.02 -1.20
C ILE A 161 -12.38 -6.34 0.00
N SER A 162 -11.91 -6.00 1.20
CA SER A 162 -12.77 -6.09 2.37
C SER A 162 -13.86 -5.01 2.30
N LEU A 163 -15.04 -5.30 2.84
CA LEU A 163 -16.14 -4.31 2.96
C LEU A 163 -15.67 -3.02 3.68
N LYS A 164 -14.67 -3.12 4.56
CA LYS A 164 -14.07 -1.97 5.26
C LYS A 164 -13.26 -1.07 4.33
N SER A 165 -12.45 -1.65 3.43
CA SER A 165 -11.68 -0.87 2.46
C SER A 165 -12.58 -0.22 1.41
N TRP A 166 -13.67 -0.88 1.00
CA TRP A 166 -14.71 -0.30 0.15
C TRP A 166 -15.37 0.92 0.80
N ARG A 167 -15.76 0.79 2.05
CA ARG A 167 -16.38 1.89 2.81
C ARG A 167 -15.44 3.10 2.93
N ARG A 168 -14.16 2.88 3.22
CA ARG A 168 -13.14 3.96 3.27
C ARG A 168 -12.93 4.62 1.90
N ALA A 169 -12.84 3.84 0.83
CA ALA A 169 -12.67 4.38 -0.53
C ALA A 169 -13.88 5.23 -0.95
N ILE A 170 -15.10 4.80 -0.63
CA ILE A 170 -16.32 5.56 -0.91
C ILE A 170 -16.36 6.86 -0.09
N LEU A 171 -16.10 6.81 1.21
CA LEU A 171 -16.09 7.99 2.08
C LEU A 171 -15.06 9.03 1.62
N LEU A 172 -13.85 8.58 1.22
CA LEU A 172 -12.82 9.47 0.68
C LEU A 172 -13.18 10.04 -0.70
N ALA A 173 -13.87 9.27 -1.54
CA ALA A 173 -14.28 9.73 -2.88
C ALA A 173 -15.41 10.78 -2.82
N PHE A 174 -16.23 10.74 -1.78
CA PHE A 174 -17.36 11.66 -1.60
C PHE A 174 -17.10 12.76 -0.54
N GLY A 175 -15.91 12.80 0.07
CA GLY A 175 -15.53 13.82 1.04
C GLY A 175 -16.35 13.77 2.34
N ILE A 176 -16.82 12.57 2.73
CA ILE A 176 -17.65 12.35 3.92
C ILE A 176 -16.83 11.62 4.99
#